data_bf6b675b5efd497c9f354a203934db46
#
_entry.id   bf6b675b5efd497c9f354a203934db46
#
_cell.length_a   1.000
_cell.length_b   1.000
_cell.length_c   1.000
_cell.angle_alpha   90.00
_cell.angle_beta   90.00
_cell.angle_gamma   90.00
#
_symmetry.space_group_name_H-M   'P 1'
#
loop_
_entity.id
_entity.type
_entity.pdbx_description
1 polymer ?
#
loop_
_entity_poly.entity_id
_entity_poly.type
_entity_poly.pdbx_seq_one_letter_code
_entity_poly.pdbx_strand_id
1 'polypeptide(L)'
;MHIKRLSLALGLPLTLAACATAVPNAYTDQKAGFANVSSLTAGAIGKRTAFAQTQAENAALDREVKAMVHHKTISADTAVQVALLNNKGLQASYANLGLSAADAWQEATPENPVVSIGTLGIGAAELGAYRAIEGLIRSNILDATTRKQRVALADVNFRTAQMNAVNDTL
;
A
#
# COMPACT_ATOMS: atom_id res chain seq x y z
N MET A 1 -40.92 -45.58 28.91
CA MET A 1 -41.17 -44.21 28.42
C MET A 1 -39.84 -43.52 28.20
N HIS A 2 -39.28 -43.63 26.96
CA HIS A 2 -37.93 -43.14 26.63
C HIS A 2 -38.04 -41.74 26.04
N ILE A 3 -37.59 -40.71 26.80
CA ILE A 3 -37.45 -39.35 26.33
C ILE A 3 -36.12 -39.27 25.61
N LYS A 4 -36.16 -39.27 24.28
CA LYS A 4 -35.00 -38.96 23.42
C LYS A 4 -34.67 -37.49 23.58
N ARG A 5 -33.54 -37.19 24.20
CA ARG A 5 -32.97 -35.84 24.24
C ARG A 5 -32.43 -35.52 22.84
N LEU A 6 -33.17 -34.70 22.09
CA LEU A 6 -32.76 -34.16 20.85
C LEU A 6 -31.80 -33.03 21.12
N SER A 7 -30.51 -33.33 21.05
CA SER A 7 -29.45 -32.32 21.14
C SER A 7 -29.46 -31.55 19.83
N LEU A 8 -30.12 -30.40 19.83
CA LEU A 8 -30.06 -29.45 18.71
C LEU A 8 -28.70 -28.73 18.79
N ALA A 9 -27.68 -29.32 18.16
CA ALA A 9 -26.40 -28.64 17.93
C ALA A 9 -26.67 -27.52 16.90
N LEU A 10 -26.97 -26.33 17.42
CA LEU A 10 -27.04 -25.12 16.61
C LEU A 10 -25.59 -24.72 16.27
N GLY A 11 -25.05 -25.37 15.26
CA GLY A 11 -23.82 -24.97 14.61
C GLY A 11 -24.09 -23.66 13.88
N LEU A 12 -23.83 -22.56 14.57
CA LEU A 12 -23.77 -21.24 13.96
C LEU A 12 -22.50 -21.23 13.08
N PRO A 13 -22.60 -21.29 11.75
CA PRO A 13 -21.43 -21.03 10.94
C PRO A 13 -21.11 -19.55 11.17
N LEU A 14 -20.08 -19.28 11.97
CA LEU A 14 -19.41 -18.00 11.98
C LEU A 14 -18.78 -17.85 10.60
N THR A 15 -19.58 -17.50 9.60
CA THR A 15 -19.08 -16.90 8.38
C THR A 15 -18.53 -15.54 8.78
N LEU A 16 -17.27 -15.54 9.26
CA LEU A 16 -16.43 -14.38 9.14
C LEU A 16 -16.26 -14.15 7.63
N ALA A 17 -17.30 -13.61 7.01
CA ALA A 17 -17.14 -12.84 5.81
C ALA A 17 -16.29 -11.63 6.23
N ALA A 18 -14.98 -11.86 6.37
CA ALA A 18 -14.03 -10.78 6.28
C ALA A 18 -14.39 -10.08 4.97
N CYS A 19 -15.00 -8.91 5.07
CA CYS A 19 -15.01 -7.95 4.00
C CYS A 19 -13.54 -7.57 3.78
N ALA A 20 -12.76 -8.49 3.24
CA ALA A 20 -11.48 -8.21 2.65
C ALA A 20 -11.80 -7.36 1.42
N THR A 21 -11.98 -6.07 1.64
CA THR A 21 -11.83 -5.11 0.56
C THR A 21 -10.42 -5.35 0.06
N ALA A 22 -10.32 -5.97 -1.11
CA ALA A 22 -9.03 -6.28 -1.71
C ALA A 22 -8.23 -4.98 -1.78
N VAL A 23 -7.06 -4.99 -1.15
CA VAL A 23 -6.13 -3.86 -1.24
C VAL A 23 -5.73 -3.75 -2.71
N PRO A 24 -5.85 -2.57 -3.35
CA PRO A 24 -5.45 -2.42 -4.74
C PRO A 24 -4.00 -2.87 -4.96
N ASN A 25 -3.76 -3.68 -5.99
CA ASN A 25 -2.44 -4.19 -6.31
C ASN A 25 -1.40 -3.06 -6.50
N ALA A 26 -1.84 -1.86 -6.89
CA ALA A 26 -0.98 -0.69 -7.03
C ALA A 26 -0.23 -0.32 -5.74
N TYR A 27 -0.78 -0.64 -4.56
CA TYR A 27 -0.12 -0.34 -3.27
C TYR A 27 0.81 -1.47 -2.82
N THR A 28 0.58 -2.69 -3.30
CA THR A 28 1.36 -3.88 -2.92
C THR A 28 2.40 -4.26 -3.96
N ASP A 29 2.42 -3.57 -5.11
CA ASP A 29 3.42 -3.79 -6.15
C ASP A 29 4.82 -3.41 -5.63
N GLN A 30 5.79 -4.25 -5.94
CA GLN A 30 7.20 -4.05 -5.57
C GLN A 30 7.72 -2.66 -5.98
N LYS A 31 7.25 -2.12 -7.11
CA LYS A 31 7.63 -0.79 -7.62
C LYS A 31 6.57 0.29 -7.38
N ALA A 32 5.65 0.06 -6.43
CA ALA A 32 4.73 1.05 -5.90
C ALA A 32 4.06 1.96 -6.95
N GLY A 33 3.48 1.37 -7.99
CA GLY A 33 2.79 2.13 -9.04
C GLY A 33 3.70 2.90 -10.00
N PHE A 34 5.01 2.66 -9.99
CA PHE A 34 5.96 3.26 -10.94
C PHE A 34 5.60 2.98 -12.40
N ALA A 35 4.96 1.86 -12.71
CA ALA A 35 4.51 1.54 -14.06
C ALA A 35 3.60 2.62 -14.65
N ASN A 36 2.72 3.22 -13.85
CA ASN A 36 1.87 4.32 -14.26
C ASN A 36 2.69 5.59 -14.57
N VAL A 37 3.64 5.94 -13.70
CA VAL A 37 4.58 7.06 -13.91
C VAL A 37 5.36 6.87 -15.20
N SER A 38 5.93 5.68 -15.40
CA SER A 38 6.69 5.34 -16.60
C SER A 38 5.85 5.45 -17.87
N SER A 39 4.60 4.97 -17.86
CA SER A 39 3.73 5.04 -19.04
C SER A 39 3.32 6.47 -19.38
N LEU A 40 2.99 7.28 -18.38
CA LEU A 40 2.64 8.70 -18.57
C LEU A 40 3.83 9.50 -19.11
N THR A 41 5.02 9.30 -18.55
CA THR A 41 6.24 9.95 -19.02
C THR A 41 6.58 9.53 -20.46
N ALA A 42 6.50 8.23 -20.76
CA ALA A 42 6.76 7.72 -22.10
C ALA A 42 5.76 8.29 -23.11
N GLY A 43 4.49 8.44 -22.74
CA GLY A 43 3.46 9.07 -23.57
C GLY A 43 3.72 10.55 -23.82
N ALA A 44 4.29 11.28 -22.84
CA ALA A 44 4.53 12.71 -22.93
C ALA A 44 5.77 13.07 -23.74
N ILE A 45 6.89 12.36 -23.54
CA ILE A 45 8.19 12.73 -24.13
C ILE A 45 8.84 11.64 -24.97
N GLY A 46 8.19 10.50 -25.16
CA GLY A 46 8.70 9.39 -25.95
C GLY A 46 9.97 8.75 -25.39
N LYS A 47 10.24 8.89 -24.09
CA LYS A 47 11.45 8.40 -23.42
C LYS A 47 11.13 7.37 -22.37
N ARG A 48 12.08 6.48 -22.15
CA ARG A 48 11.99 5.44 -21.12
C ARG A 48 12.54 5.94 -19.79
N THR A 49 11.81 5.70 -18.73
CA THR A 49 12.26 5.84 -17.35
C THR A 49 12.59 4.48 -16.76
N ALA A 50 13.40 4.44 -15.71
CA ALA A 50 13.71 3.22 -14.98
C ALA A 50 13.80 3.52 -13.49
N PHE A 51 13.27 2.59 -12.69
CA PHE A 51 13.39 2.61 -11.23
C PHE A 51 14.16 1.37 -10.80
N ALA A 52 15.38 1.58 -10.33
CA ALA A 52 16.27 0.52 -9.87
C ALA A 52 16.28 0.48 -8.34
N GLN A 53 15.80 -0.63 -7.77
CA GLN A 53 15.69 -0.82 -6.32
C GLN A 53 16.78 -1.72 -5.75
N THR A 54 17.41 -2.53 -6.61
CA THR A 54 18.46 -3.48 -6.21
C THR A 54 19.81 -3.10 -6.78
N GLN A 55 20.88 -3.60 -6.17
CA GLN A 55 22.24 -3.43 -6.70
C GLN A 55 22.38 -4.03 -8.10
N ALA A 56 21.74 -5.17 -8.37
CA ALA A 56 21.77 -5.81 -9.68
C ALA A 56 21.08 -4.96 -10.75
N GLU A 57 19.89 -4.36 -10.44
CA GLU A 57 19.19 -3.44 -11.33
C GLU A 57 20.01 -2.17 -11.58
N ASN A 58 20.62 -1.58 -10.54
CA ASN A 58 21.48 -0.41 -10.69
C ASN A 58 22.69 -0.75 -11.60
N ALA A 59 23.36 -1.89 -11.38
CA ALA A 59 24.49 -2.31 -12.23
C ALA A 59 24.05 -2.59 -13.68
N ALA A 60 22.84 -3.09 -13.90
CA ALA A 60 22.29 -3.26 -15.24
C ALA A 60 22.05 -1.92 -15.92
N LEU A 61 21.46 -0.97 -15.20
CA LEU A 61 21.19 0.38 -15.67
C LEU A 61 22.49 1.13 -16.02
N ASP A 62 23.51 1.03 -15.16
CA ASP A 62 24.84 1.61 -15.41
C ASP A 62 25.50 1.04 -16.67
N ARG A 63 25.37 -0.26 -16.93
CA ARG A 63 25.88 -0.86 -18.17
C ARG A 63 25.15 -0.34 -19.40
N GLU A 64 23.82 -0.19 -19.32
CA GLU A 64 23.00 0.34 -20.38
C GLU A 64 23.41 1.79 -20.70
N VAL A 65 23.51 2.64 -19.70
CA VAL A 65 23.95 4.05 -19.85
C VAL A 65 25.33 4.12 -20.47
N LYS A 66 26.29 3.31 -19.98
CA LYS A 66 27.63 3.21 -20.57
C LYS A 66 27.58 2.82 -22.06
N ALA A 67 26.75 1.85 -22.41
CA ALA A 67 26.61 1.43 -23.82
C ALA A 67 26.03 2.51 -24.73
N MET A 68 25.25 3.45 -24.18
CA MET A 68 24.72 4.59 -24.94
C MET A 68 25.79 5.65 -25.22
N VAL A 69 26.73 5.88 -24.32
CA VAL A 69 27.68 7.01 -24.38
C VAL A 69 29.12 6.60 -24.77
N HIS A 70 29.53 5.34 -24.57
CA HIS A 70 30.90 4.91 -24.74
C HIS A 70 31.32 4.99 -26.21
N HIS A 71 32.33 5.81 -26.50
CA HIS A 71 32.87 6.05 -27.85
C HIS A 71 31.83 6.49 -28.90
N LYS A 72 30.78 7.17 -28.48
CA LYS A 72 29.74 7.67 -29.42
C LYS A 72 29.55 9.16 -29.30
N THR A 73 29.21 9.76 -30.43
CA THR A 73 28.70 11.15 -30.44
C THR A 73 27.29 11.13 -29.82
N ILE A 74 27.10 11.93 -28.80
CA ILE A 74 25.84 11.98 -28.04
C ILE A 74 24.94 13.02 -28.71
N SER A 75 23.79 12.60 -29.25
CA SER A 75 22.73 13.49 -29.67
C SER A 75 21.99 14.08 -28.49
N ALA A 76 21.28 15.19 -28.68
CA ALA A 76 20.40 15.74 -27.63
C ALA A 76 19.38 14.71 -27.11
N ASP A 77 18.84 13.92 -28.03
CA ASP A 77 17.90 12.85 -27.72
C ASP A 77 18.50 11.76 -26.82
N THR A 78 19.72 11.33 -27.14
CA THR A 78 20.47 10.38 -26.31
C THR A 78 20.83 10.97 -24.96
N ALA A 79 21.20 12.26 -24.91
CA ALA A 79 21.54 12.93 -23.65
C ALA A 79 20.33 12.97 -22.70
N VAL A 80 19.14 13.29 -23.20
CA VAL A 80 17.90 13.24 -22.40
C VAL A 80 17.63 11.83 -21.90
N GLN A 81 17.73 10.82 -22.77
CA GLN A 81 17.50 9.42 -22.36
C GLN A 81 18.49 8.98 -21.26
N VAL A 82 19.77 9.32 -21.39
CA VAL A 82 20.80 9.03 -20.38
C VAL A 82 20.52 9.76 -19.07
N ALA A 83 20.13 11.04 -19.14
CA ALA A 83 19.77 11.82 -17.97
C ALA A 83 18.61 11.16 -17.20
N LEU A 84 17.54 10.75 -17.88
CA LEU A 84 16.39 10.07 -17.26
C LEU A 84 16.75 8.74 -16.60
N LEU A 85 17.70 8.00 -17.16
CA LEU A 85 18.12 6.71 -16.63
C LEU A 85 19.13 6.83 -15.47
N ASN A 86 19.95 7.89 -15.45
CA ASN A 86 21.06 8.03 -14.51
C ASN A 86 20.82 9.11 -13.44
N ASN A 87 19.70 9.80 -13.44
CA ASN A 87 19.42 10.84 -12.46
C ASN A 87 19.05 10.24 -11.09
N LYS A 88 19.92 10.44 -10.11
CA LYS A 88 19.70 9.95 -8.74
C LYS A 88 18.55 10.68 -8.03
N GLY A 89 18.27 11.94 -8.39
CA GLY A 89 17.10 12.67 -7.91
C GLY A 89 15.79 12.00 -8.34
N LEU A 90 15.70 11.57 -9.60
CA LEU A 90 14.54 10.81 -10.08
C LEU A 90 14.40 9.46 -9.38
N GLN A 91 15.50 8.75 -9.10
CA GLN A 91 15.45 7.51 -8.33
C GLN A 91 14.89 7.76 -6.92
N ALA A 92 15.26 8.88 -6.28
CA ALA A 92 14.72 9.28 -4.99
C ALA A 92 13.22 9.65 -5.07
N SER A 93 12.81 10.40 -6.10
CA SER A 93 11.41 10.71 -6.34
C SER A 93 10.57 9.45 -6.55
N TYR A 94 11.07 8.48 -7.32
CA TYR A 94 10.39 7.20 -7.50
C TYR A 94 10.35 6.37 -6.20
N ALA A 95 11.37 6.44 -5.35
CA ALA A 95 11.36 5.78 -4.04
C ALA A 95 10.28 6.33 -3.12
N ASN A 96 9.96 7.63 -3.21
CA ASN A 96 8.88 8.25 -2.44
C ASN A 96 7.50 7.69 -2.77
N LEU A 97 7.30 7.10 -3.96
CA LEU A 97 6.07 6.38 -4.28
C LEU A 97 5.84 5.21 -3.31
N GLY A 98 6.93 4.54 -2.89
CA GLY A 98 6.86 3.45 -1.93
C GLY A 98 6.30 3.88 -0.57
N LEU A 99 6.64 5.08 -0.10
CA LEU A 99 6.11 5.62 1.15
C LEU A 99 4.60 5.89 1.01
N SER A 100 4.19 6.59 -0.04
CA SER A 100 2.77 6.88 -0.28
C SER A 100 1.95 5.61 -0.53
N ALA A 101 2.53 4.58 -1.16
CA ALA A 101 1.89 3.28 -1.33
C ALA A 101 1.74 2.54 0.01
N ALA A 102 2.76 2.60 0.88
CA ALA A 102 2.71 2.00 2.21
C ALA A 102 1.65 2.67 3.08
N ASP A 103 1.53 3.99 3.05
CA ASP A 103 0.49 4.74 3.76
C ASP A 103 -0.91 4.34 3.25
N ALA A 104 -1.09 4.27 1.93
CA ALA A 104 -2.35 3.85 1.32
C ALA A 104 -2.69 2.39 1.66
N TRP A 105 -1.69 1.51 1.70
CA TRP A 105 -1.87 0.13 2.13
C TRP A 105 -2.26 0.04 3.61
N GLN A 106 -1.59 0.80 4.47
CA GLN A 106 -1.90 0.83 5.90
C GLN A 106 -3.35 1.26 6.14
N GLU A 107 -3.81 2.32 5.49
CA GLU A 107 -5.20 2.78 5.59
C GLU A 107 -6.20 1.78 4.98
N ALA A 108 -5.81 1.04 3.96
CA ALA A 108 -6.64 0.02 3.34
C ALA A 108 -6.69 -1.28 4.16
N THR A 109 -5.71 -1.53 5.05
CA THR A 109 -5.66 -2.72 5.88
C THR A 109 -6.52 -2.53 7.12
N PRO A 110 -7.46 -3.44 7.44
CA PRO A 110 -8.21 -3.38 8.69
C PRO A 110 -7.28 -3.48 9.90
N GLU A 111 -7.57 -2.73 10.94
CA GLU A 111 -6.90 -2.93 12.22
C GLU A 111 -7.14 -4.35 12.75
N ASN A 112 -6.08 -4.96 13.28
CA ASN A 112 -6.20 -6.26 13.92
C ASN A 112 -7.08 -6.15 15.17
N PRO A 113 -8.08 -7.02 15.33
CA PRO A 113 -8.89 -7.01 16.54
C PRO A 113 -8.00 -7.33 17.74
N VAL A 114 -7.96 -6.43 18.71
CA VAL A 114 -7.28 -6.68 19.98
C VAL A 114 -8.25 -7.38 20.93
N VAL A 115 -8.02 -8.66 21.18
CA VAL A 115 -8.76 -9.41 22.22
C VAL A 115 -7.99 -9.28 23.51
N SER A 116 -8.41 -8.40 24.40
CA SER A 116 -7.88 -8.31 25.75
C SER A 116 -8.71 -9.22 26.67
N ILE A 117 -8.15 -10.34 27.09
CA ILE A 117 -8.71 -11.15 28.18
C ILE A 117 -8.12 -10.60 29.50
N GLY A 118 -8.75 -9.58 30.03
CA GLY A 118 -8.46 -9.12 31.38
C GLY A 118 -9.21 -10.01 32.40
N THR A 119 -8.52 -10.61 33.34
CA THR A 119 -9.13 -11.13 34.56
C THR A 119 -9.51 -9.94 35.43
N LEU A 120 -10.51 -9.21 35.05
CA LEU A 120 -11.13 -8.19 35.90
C LEU A 120 -11.88 -8.92 36.98
N GLY A 121 -11.44 -8.71 38.21
CA GLY A 121 -11.81 -9.34 39.43
C GLY A 121 -13.21 -9.95 39.45
N ILE A 122 -13.24 -11.27 39.55
CA ILE A 122 -14.41 -12.02 39.97
C ILE A 122 -14.80 -11.50 41.36
N GLY A 123 -15.68 -10.51 41.42
CA GLY A 123 -16.13 -9.94 42.69
C GLY A 123 -16.48 -8.46 42.71
N ALA A 124 -16.05 -7.67 41.71
CA ALA A 124 -16.48 -6.27 41.55
C ALA A 124 -17.32 -6.14 40.30
N ALA A 125 -18.46 -6.71 40.32
CA ALA A 125 -19.24 -7.16 39.17
C ALA A 125 -19.86 -6.06 38.32
N GLU A 126 -19.83 -4.78 38.66
CA GLU A 126 -20.95 -4.03 38.10
C GLU A 126 -20.65 -3.02 37.01
N LEU A 127 -19.40 -2.60 36.76
CA LEU A 127 -19.19 -1.58 35.74
C LEU A 127 -17.91 -1.70 34.91
N GLY A 128 -16.89 -2.37 35.39
CA GLY A 128 -15.58 -2.44 34.72
C GLY A 128 -15.58 -3.28 33.44
N ALA A 129 -16.17 -4.46 33.49
CA ALA A 129 -16.24 -5.36 32.34
C ALA A 129 -17.15 -4.81 31.24
N TYR A 130 -18.25 -4.20 31.62
CA TYR A 130 -19.18 -3.58 30.69
C TYR A 130 -18.54 -2.37 29.98
N ARG A 131 -17.79 -1.54 30.68
CA ARG A 131 -17.04 -0.42 30.07
C ARG A 131 -15.91 -0.87 29.17
N ALA A 132 -15.23 -1.95 29.50
CA ALA A 132 -14.18 -2.49 28.66
C ALA A 132 -14.73 -3.06 27.34
N ILE A 133 -15.85 -3.77 27.40
CA ILE A 133 -16.56 -4.27 26.22
C ILE A 133 -17.11 -3.12 25.37
N GLU A 134 -17.69 -2.13 26.01
CA GLU A 134 -18.21 -0.95 25.32
C GLU A 134 -17.10 -0.13 24.63
N GLY A 135 -15.95 0.04 25.26
CA GLY A 135 -14.80 0.71 24.68
C GLY A 135 -14.23 -0.02 23.46
N LEU A 136 -14.15 -1.33 23.50
CA LEU A 136 -13.69 -2.16 22.39
C LEU A 136 -14.63 -2.08 21.18
N ILE A 137 -15.93 -2.20 21.42
CA ILE A 137 -16.96 -2.10 20.38
C ILE A 137 -16.96 -0.72 19.75
N ARG A 138 -16.84 0.35 20.51
CA ARG A 138 -16.83 1.73 19.99
C ARG A 138 -15.64 2.02 19.11
N SER A 139 -14.44 1.61 19.45
CA SER A 139 -13.27 1.85 18.62
C SER A 139 -13.39 1.13 17.27
N ASN A 140 -13.86 -0.11 17.25
CA ASN A 140 -14.04 -0.88 16.03
C ASN A 140 -15.15 -0.32 15.12
N ILE A 141 -16.26 0.15 15.69
CA ILE A 141 -17.36 0.75 14.92
C ILE A 141 -16.92 2.08 14.30
N LEU A 142 -16.21 2.91 15.04
CA LEU A 142 -15.74 4.19 14.54
C LEU A 142 -14.72 4.00 13.41
N ASP A 143 -13.80 3.08 13.56
CA ASP A 143 -12.85 2.72 12.51
C ASP A 143 -13.57 2.21 11.25
N ALA A 144 -14.51 1.31 11.39
CA ALA A 144 -15.30 0.79 10.27
C ALA A 144 -16.07 1.88 9.51
N THR A 145 -16.61 2.89 10.23
CA THR A 145 -17.38 3.98 9.60
C THR A 145 -16.51 5.00 8.88
N THR A 146 -15.29 5.26 9.35
CA THR A 146 -14.38 6.26 8.78
C THR A 146 -13.39 5.68 7.76
N ARG A 147 -13.19 4.37 7.74
CA ARG A 147 -12.20 3.69 6.89
C ARG A 147 -12.36 4.04 5.41
N LYS A 148 -13.57 4.06 4.88
CA LYS A 148 -13.82 4.36 3.47
C LYS A 148 -13.29 5.75 3.08
N GLN A 149 -13.48 6.74 3.94
CA GLN A 149 -12.99 8.10 3.70
C GLN A 149 -11.47 8.17 3.81
N ARG A 150 -10.87 7.49 4.79
CA ARG A 150 -9.41 7.43 4.95
C ARG A 150 -8.73 6.76 3.77
N VAL A 151 -9.26 5.62 3.32
CA VAL A 151 -8.76 4.92 2.12
C VAL A 151 -8.87 5.82 0.87
N ALA A 152 -10.00 6.52 0.69
CA ALA A 152 -10.16 7.42 -0.43
C ALA A 152 -9.17 8.58 -0.39
N LEU A 153 -8.90 9.15 0.78
CA LEU A 153 -7.89 10.20 0.95
C LEU A 153 -6.47 9.67 0.64
N ALA A 154 -6.13 8.49 1.15
CA ALA A 154 -4.85 7.87 0.91
C ALA A 154 -4.64 7.54 -0.59
N ASP A 155 -5.69 7.11 -1.30
CA ASP A 155 -5.63 6.90 -2.76
C ASP A 155 -5.35 8.21 -3.51
N VAL A 156 -6.00 9.31 -3.11
CA VAL A 156 -5.73 10.63 -3.69
C VAL A 156 -4.28 11.07 -3.43
N ASN A 157 -3.76 10.87 -2.22
CA ASN A 157 -2.38 11.18 -1.87
C ASN A 157 -1.39 10.35 -2.70
N PHE A 158 -1.65 9.05 -2.87
CA PHE A 158 -0.83 8.18 -3.70
C PHE A 158 -0.82 8.61 -5.18
N ARG A 159 -1.99 8.95 -5.75
CA ARG A 159 -2.08 9.50 -7.11
C ARG A 159 -1.36 10.83 -7.26
N THR A 160 -1.44 11.68 -6.24
CA THR A 160 -0.70 12.95 -6.20
C THR A 160 0.81 12.69 -6.21
N ALA A 161 1.30 11.71 -5.44
CA ALA A 161 2.71 11.32 -5.47
C ALA A 161 3.14 10.82 -6.86
N GLN A 162 2.28 10.04 -7.55
CA GLN A 162 2.55 9.61 -8.92
C GLN A 162 2.65 10.81 -9.89
N MET A 163 1.73 11.78 -9.78
CA MET A 163 1.78 12.98 -10.62
C MET A 163 3.01 13.85 -10.34
N ASN A 164 3.41 13.96 -9.08
CA ASN A 164 4.64 14.65 -8.71
C ASN A 164 5.87 13.96 -9.33
N ALA A 165 5.94 12.63 -9.27
CA ALA A 165 7.02 11.87 -9.90
C ALA A 165 7.04 12.01 -11.43
N VAL A 166 5.87 12.12 -12.07
CA VAL A 166 5.78 12.45 -13.51
C VAL A 166 6.32 13.87 -13.76
N ASN A 167 5.89 14.85 -12.97
CA ASN A 167 6.33 16.24 -13.11
C ASN A 167 7.84 16.42 -12.87
N ASP A 168 8.40 15.68 -11.90
CA ASP A 168 9.85 15.69 -11.66
C ASP A 168 10.64 15.10 -12.83
N THR A 169 9.99 14.27 -13.63
CA THR A 169 10.59 13.58 -14.78
C THR A 169 10.51 14.41 -16.08
N LEU A 170 9.51 15.28 -16.22
CA LEU A 170 9.28 16.13 -17.40
C LEU A 170 10.10 17.41 -17.35
#